data_fd23fb181a6dbc02b959e2ba21797c7d
#
_entry.id   fd23fb181a6dbc02b959e2ba21797c7d
#
_cell.length_a   1.000
_cell.length_b   1.000
_cell.length_c   1.000
_cell.angle_alpha   90.00
_cell.angle_beta   90.00
_cell.angle_gamma   90.00
#
_symmetry.space_group_name_H-M   'P 1'
#
loop_
_entity.id
_entity.type
_entity.pdbx_description
1 polymer ?
#
loop_
_entity_poly.entity_id
_entity_poly.type
_entity_poly.pdbx_seq_one_letter_code
_entity_poly.pdbx_strand_id
1 'polypeptide(L)'
;MNSQTKNILSVGIKIAVVGLAFWFIFRKISNNQNIDNFKSLLSTLSITSVLMIMTSVFLLMFLNWFIEAIKWKYLVDRIEKISTWKAVESVFCGLTWAVFTPNRIGEYGGRVFFLSPRKRIMGVIAMSVGAIGQMLVTNVLGSLALLWFVIRFTQLNPFVEFGLGFLVLIFCSFFLLFYFNIRWIYGLLIRINFLKRFKRFFIIFSRYKHSDIVRILIYSLSRYLIFTTQYFLIIHFLVPEMQVFDMVMILFVFYFIQSALPSLDLLDIGVRASVATYFFAFVTNQEIAIMAAIASIWLINLIIPAILGSVFVFKLNFFGRSNN
;
A
#
# COMPACT_ATOMS: atom_id res chain seq x y z
N MET A 1 -22.48 -10.26 25.80
CA MET A 1 -21.51 -9.15 26.01
C MET A 1 -22.14 -7.89 25.47
N ASN A 2 -22.36 -6.90 26.33
CA ASN A 2 -23.09 -5.68 25.98
C ASN A 2 -22.32 -4.87 24.92
N SER A 3 -23.00 -4.12 24.05
CA SER A 3 -22.38 -3.31 22.98
C SER A 3 -21.30 -2.35 23.51
N GLN A 4 -21.56 -1.76 24.69
CA GLN A 4 -20.58 -0.90 25.37
C GLN A 4 -19.32 -1.66 25.79
N THR A 5 -19.43 -2.88 26.31
CA THR A 5 -18.28 -3.71 26.70
C THR A 5 -17.42 -4.09 25.50
N LYS A 6 -18.02 -4.36 24.33
CA LYS A 6 -17.30 -4.63 23.08
C LYS A 6 -16.52 -3.42 22.60
N ASN A 7 -17.10 -2.23 22.71
CA ASN A 7 -16.43 -0.98 22.31
C ASN A 7 -15.28 -0.65 23.25
N ILE A 8 -15.44 -0.78 24.56
CA ILE A 8 -14.37 -0.54 25.55
C ILE A 8 -13.22 -1.54 25.35
N LEU A 9 -13.53 -2.82 25.14
CA LEU A 9 -12.53 -3.85 24.89
C LEU A 9 -11.77 -3.57 23.57
N SER A 10 -12.48 -3.17 22.51
CA SER A 10 -11.89 -2.81 21.22
C SER A 10 -10.95 -1.60 21.34
N VAL A 11 -11.36 -0.56 22.07
CA VAL A 11 -10.52 0.63 22.32
C VAL A 11 -9.31 0.25 23.20
N GLY A 12 -9.51 -0.55 24.24
CA GLY A 12 -8.45 -1.04 25.12
C GLY A 12 -7.40 -1.86 24.37
N ILE A 13 -7.82 -2.78 23.47
CA ILE A 13 -6.90 -3.54 22.63
C ILE A 13 -6.13 -2.62 21.70
N LYS A 14 -6.77 -1.63 21.06
CA LYS A 14 -6.11 -0.66 20.18
C LYS A 14 -5.04 0.14 20.93
N ILE A 15 -5.37 0.65 22.12
CA ILE A 15 -4.42 1.39 22.97
C ILE A 15 -3.25 0.50 23.40
N ALA A 16 -3.53 -0.75 23.81
CA ALA A 16 -2.49 -1.71 24.19
C ALA A 16 -1.54 -2.02 23.04
N VAL A 17 -2.05 -2.23 21.83
CA VAL A 17 -1.22 -2.54 20.66
C VAL A 17 -0.41 -1.32 20.22
N VAL A 18 -0.99 -0.10 20.25
CA VAL A 18 -0.24 1.14 20.01
C VAL A 18 0.86 1.31 21.06
N GLY A 19 0.53 1.11 22.35
CA GLY A 19 1.50 1.17 23.43
C GLY A 19 2.64 0.15 23.28
N LEU A 20 2.32 -1.09 22.89
CA LEU A 20 3.31 -2.14 22.63
C LEU A 20 4.19 -1.81 21.42
N ALA A 21 3.64 -1.24 20.34
CA ALA A 21 4.39 -0.82 19.17
C ALA A 21 5.37 0.31 19.54
N PHE A 22 4.90 1.34 20.25
CA PHE A 22 5.77 2.42 20.74
C PHE A 22 6.83 1.91 21.71
N TRP A 23 6.47 1.03 22.64
CA TRP A 23 7.42 0.41 23.57
C TRP A 23 8.48 -0.42 22.84
N PHE A 24 8.07 -1.21 21.82
CA PHE A 24 8.99 -1.99 21.00
C PHE A 24 9.98 -1.08 20.25
N ILE A 25 9.50 -0.03 19.60
CA ILE A 25 10.33 0.95 18.90
C ILE A 25 11.27 1.64 19.88
N PHE A 26 10.75 2.12 21.01
CA PHE A 26 11.54 2.76 22.04
C PHE A 26 12.64 1.83 22.58
N ARG A 27 12.29 0.58 22.92
CA ARG A 27 13.25 -0.41 23.41
C ARG A 27 14.30 -0.74 22.35
N LYS A 28 13.91 -0.89 21.08
CA LYS A 28 14.83 -1.16 19.99
C LYS A 28 15.79 0.01 19.74
N ILE A 29 15.31 1.25 19.82
CA ILE A 29 16.14 2.44 19.70
C ILE A 29 17.07 2.57 20.93
N SER A 30 16.55 2.45 22.16
CA SER A 30 17.30 2.64 23.39
C SER A 30 18.44 1.61 23.60
N ASN A 31 18.26 0.40 23.10
CA ASN A 31 19.24 -0.69 23.25
C ASN A 31 20.12 -0.88 22.00
N ASN A 32 20.02 -0.01 21.00
CA ASN A 32 20.79 -0.17 19.78
C ASN A 32 22.12 0.56 19.88
N GLN A 33 23.23 -0.18 19.75
CA GLN A 33 24.59 0.36 19.77
C GLN A 33 24.87 1.35 18.62
N ASN A 34 24.03 1.34 17.58
CA ASN A 34 24.13 2.23 16.41
C ASN A 34 23.47 3.61 16.63
N ILE A 35 22.90 3.89 17.81
CA ILE A 35 22.22 5.18 18.04
C ILE A 35 23.19 6.37 17.96
N ASP A 36 24.41 6.19 18.43
CA ASP A 36 25.43 7.25 18.39
C ASP A 36 25.95 7.47 16.96
N ASN A 37 26.06 6.40 16.17
CA ASN A 37 26.35 6.50 14.76
C ASN A 37 25.23 7.25 14.00
N PHE A 38 23.99 7.00 14.34
CA PHE A 38 22.85 7.73 13.75
C PHE A 38 22.81 9.20 14.18
N LYS A 39 23.11 9.51 15.44
CA LYS A 39 23.24 10.91 15.90
C LYS A 39 24.37 11.63 15.20
N SER A 40 25.53 10.99 15.03
CA SER A 40 26.64 11.56 14.28
C SER A 40 26.25 11.82 12.81
N LEU A 41 25.57 10.87 12.18
CA LEU A 41 25.04 11.03 10.82
C LEU A 41 24.08 12.22 10.74
N LEU A 42 23.12 12.34 11.67
CA LEU A 42 22.20 13.49 11.69
C LEU A 42 22.92 14.83 11.86
N SER A 43 24.00 14.88 12.63
CA SER A 43 24.76 16.11 12.85
C SER A 43 25.55 16.56 11.60
N THR A 44 25.81 15.66 10.65
CA THR A 44 26.49 15.99 9.38
C THR A 44 25.52 16.47 8.29
N LEU A 45 24.20 16.25 8.48
CA LEU A 45 23.19 16.60 7.47
C LEU A 45 22.92 18.13 7.47
N SER A 46 22.99 18.75 6.31
CA SER A 46 22.58 20.14 6.18
C SER A 46 21.06 20.28 6.26
N ILE A 47 20.57 21.25 6.98
CA ILE A 47 19.14 21.57 7.10
C ILE A 47 18.52 21.80 5.70
N THR A 48 19.23 22.45 4.81
CA THR A 48 18.79 22.73 3.44
C THR A 48 18.53 21.43 2.67
N SER A 49 19.45 20.45 2.76
CA SER A 49 19.30 19.15 2.10
C SER A 49 18.12 18.35 2.67
N VAL A 50 17.96 18.38 3.99
CA VAL A 50 16.81 17.73 4.66
C VAL A 50 15.50 18.35 4.17
N LEU A 51 15.37 19.67 4.15
CA LEU A 51 14.17 20.37 3.68
C LEU A 51 13.88 20.07 2.21
N MET A 52 14.91 20.06 1.36
CA MET A 52 14.76 19.76 -0.06
C MET A 52 14.22 18.35 -0.28
N ILE A 53 14.77 17.34 0.40
CA ILE A 53 14.34 15.95 0.27
C ILE A 53 12.94 15.74 0.84
N MET A 54 12.66 16.29 2.03
CA MET A 54 11.33 16.20 2.63
C MET A 54 10.28 16.87 1.74
N THR A 55 10.56 18.05 1.18
CA THR A 55 9.66 18.72 0.23
C THR A 55 9.43 17.86 -1.01
N SER A 56 10.47 17.26 -1.58
CA SER A 56 10.35 16.36 -2.74
C SER A 56 9.47 15.16 -2.41
N VAL A 57 9.67 14.52 -1.26
CA VAL A 57 8.87 13.38 -0.82
C VAL A 57 7.41 13.78 -0.59
N PHE A 58 7.16 14.97 -0.05
CA PHE A 58 5.81 15.51 0.10
C PHE A 58 5.11 15.74 -1.25
N LEU A 59 5.80 16.33 -2.21
CA LEU A 59 5.25 16.53 -3.56
C LEU A 59 4.95 15.20 -4.23
N LEU A 60 5.84 14.22 -4.10
CA LEU A 60 5.62 12.86 -4.61
C LEU A 60 4.45 12.16 -3.91
N MET A 61 4.20 12.42 -2.62
CA MET A 61 3.03 11.91 -1.91
C MET A 61 1.73 12.46 -2.53
N PHE A 62 1.64 13.76 -2.76
CA PHE A 62 0.47 14.34 -3.42
C PHE A 62 0.28 13.78 -4.83
N LEU A 63 1.36 13.65 -5.60
CA LEU A 63 1.32 13.06 -6.93
C LEU A 63 0.82 11.61 -6.88
N ASN A 64 1.32 10.80 -5.94
CA ASN A 64 0.89 9.42 -5.75
C ASN A 64 -0.63 9.31 -5.49
N TRP A 65 -1.15 10.14 -4.57
CA TRP A 65 -2.59 10.11 -4.25
C TRP A 65 -3.45 10.76 -5.33
N PHE A 66 -2.93 11.72 -6.06
CA PHE A 66 -3.59 12.26 -7.24
C PHE A 66 -3.74 11.23 -8.36
N ILE A 67 -2.69 10.44 -8.64
CA ILE A 67 -2.77 9.32 -9.61
C ILE A 67 -3.79 8.29 -9.14
N GLU A 68 -3.85 7.99 -7.82
CA GLU A 68 -4.89 7.11 -7.28
C GLU A 68 -6.30 7.69 -7.50
N ALA A 69 -6.48 9.00 -7.34
CA ALA A 69 -7.76 9.64 -7.60
C ALA A 69 -8.16 9.57 -9.09
N ILE A 70 -7.21 9.76 -10.00
CA ILE A 70 -7.44 9.59 -11.44
C ILE A 70 -7.78 8.13 -11.78
N LYS A 71 -7.03 7.17 -11.21
CA LYS A 71 -7.33 5.73 -11.35
C LYS A 71 -8.73 5.41 -10.84
N TRP A 72 -9.09 5.91 -9.66
CA TRP A 72 -10.44 5.74 -9.09
C TRP A 72 -11.52 6.31 -9.98
N LYS A 73 -11.37 7.57 -10.44
CA LYS A 73 -12.28 8.19 -11.40
C LYS A 73 -12.47 7.32 -12.64
N TYR A 74 -11.37 6.82 -13.21
CA TYR A 74 -11.40 5.98 -14.40
C TYR A 74 -12.13 4.65 -14.14
N LEU A 75 -11.91 4.02 -12.99
CA LEU A 75 -12.59 2.79 -12.59
C LEU A 75 -14.11 2.97 -12.49
N VAL A 76 -14.58 4.06 -11.91
CA VAL A 76 -16.03 4.29 -11.72
C VAL A 76 -16.72 4.93 -12.89
N ASP A 77 -16.02 5.42 -13.90
CA ASP A 77 -16.61 6.04 -15.09
C ASP A 77 -17.59 5.11 -15.83
N ARG A 78 -17.38 3.79 -15.74
CA ARG A 78 -18.29 2.75 -16.26
C ARG A 78 -19.57 2.58 -15.43
N ILE A 79 -19.66 3.23 -14.28
CA ILE A 79 -20.77 3.14 -13.31
C ILE A 79 -21.43 4.49 -13.16
N GLU A 80 -20.65 5.52 -12.87
CA GLU A 80 -21.08 6.90 -12.62
C GLU A 80 -19.95 7.87 -12.93
N LYS A 81 -20.23 8.87 -13.76
CA LYS A 81 -19.28 9.94 -14.04
C LYS A 81 -19.14 10.84 -12.81
N ILE A 82 -17.94 10.99 -12.31
CA ILE A 82 -17.61 11.90 -11.20
C ILE A 82 -16.55 12.91 -11.66
N SER A 83 -16.58 14.11 -11.07
CA SER A 83 -15.53 15.10 -11.31
C SER A 83 -14.19 14.64 -10.72
N THR A 84 -13.09 15.18 -11.24
CA THR A 84 -11.75 14.87 -10.72
C THR A 84 -11.63 15.27 -9.25
N TRP A 85 -12.19 16.44 -8.88
CA TRP A 85 -12.19 16.90 -7.49
C TRP A 85 -12.96 15.95 -6.56
N LYS A 86 -14.15 15.49 -7.00
CA LYS A 86 -14.93 14.50 -6.24
C LYS A 86 -14.16 13.17 -6.07
N ALA A 87 -13.37 12.78 -7.07
CA ALA A 87 -12.49 11.61 -6.96
C ALA A 87 -11.37 11.83 -5.93
N VAL A 88 -10.74 13.02 -5.88
CA VAL A 88 -9.75 13.38 -4.87
C VAL A 88 -10.37 13.34 -3.47
N GLU A 89 -11.50 14.06 -3.27
CA GLU A 89 -12.22 14.05 -1.98
C GLU A 89 -12.53 12.62 -1.51
N SER A 90 -13.01 11.76 -2.41
CA SER A 90 -13.37 10.37 -2.09
C SER A 90 -12.16 9.52 -1.71
N VAL A 91 -11.02 9.70 -2.40
CA VAL A 91 -9.78 8.97 -2.08
C VAL A 91 -9.25 9.40 -0.72
N PHE A 92 -9.13 10.69 -0.46
CA PHE A 92 -8.65 11.17 0.83
C PHE A 92 -9.58 10.79 1.99
N CYS A 93 -10.90 10.89 1.79
CA CYS A 93 -11.87 10.39 2.76
C CYS A 93 -11.68 8.88 3.03
N GLY A 94 -11.46 8.09 1.97
CA GLY A 94 -11.16 6.66 2.08
C GLY A 94 -9.91 6.39 2.92
N LEU A 95 -8.85 7.19 2.77
CA LEU A 95 -7.62 7.07 3.56
C LEU A 95 -7.85 7.31 5.05
N THR A 96 -8.68 8.27 5.41
CA THR A 96 -9.07 8.50 6.81
C THR A 96 -9.74 7.25 7.41
N TRP A 97 -10.65 6.62 6.67
CA TRP A 97 -11.32 5.41 7.16
C TRP A 97 -10.40 4.18 7.14
N ALA A 98 -9.46 4.12 6.20
CA ALA A 98 -8.50 3.03 6.07
C ALA A 98 -7.67 2.83 7.33
N VAL A 99 -7.19 3.94 7.92
CA VAL A 99 -6.28 3.94 9.08
C VAL A 99 -6.90 3.25 10.31
N PHE A 100 -8.23 3.34 10.47
CA PHE A 100 -8.95 2.77 11.61
C PHE A 100 -9.49 1.35 11.36
N THR A 101 -9.26 0.78 10.18
CA THR A 101 -9.86 -0.51 9.79
C THR A 101 -8.81 -1.54 9.37
N PRO A 102 -8.99 -2.81 9.81
CA PRO A 102 -8.09 -3.88 9.39
C PRO A 102 -8.07 -4.02 7.86
N ASN A 103 -6.88 -4.31 7.32
CA ASN A 103 -6.66 -4.51 5.87
C ASN A 103 -7.25 -3.38 5.00
N ARG A 104 -7.34 -2.15 5.55
CA ARG A 104 -7.83 -0.96 4.86
C ARG A 104 -9.26 -1.09 4.31
N ILE A 105 -10.11 -1.93 4.90
CA ILE A 105 -11.50 -2.14 4.43
C ILE A 105 -12.27 -0.82 4.43
N GLY A 106 -12.01 0.08 5.38
CA GLY A 106 -12.61 1.41 5.45
C GLY A 106 -12.35 2.28 4.22
N GLU A 107 -11.26 2.05 3.50
CA GLU A 107 -10.96 2.76 2.26
C GLU A 107 -12.05 2.54 1.20
N TYR A 108 -12.57 1.32 1.10
CA TYR A 108 -13.68 0.98 0.22
C TYR A 108 -14.94 1.76 0.60
N GLY A 109 -15.30 1.76 1.88
CA GLY A 109 -16.45 2.52 2.39
C GLY A 109 -16.32 4.01 2.10
N GLY A 110 -15.23 4.64 2.56
CA GLY A 110 -15.00 6.07 2.41
C GLY A 110 -15.10 6.55 0.96
N ARG A 111 -14.60 5.76 0.00
CA ARG A 111 -14.66 6.12 -1.44
C ARG A 111 -16.06 5.99 -2.02
N VAL A 112 -16.74 4.87 -1.75
CA VAL A 112 -18.03 4.61 -2.42
C VAL A 112 -19.18 5.45 -1.88
N PHE A 113 -19.06 6.05 -0.70
CA PHE A 113 -20.07 6.97 -0.18
C PHE A 113 -20.24 8.23 -1.05
N PHE A 114 -19.27 8.58 -1.88
CA PHE A 114 -19.35 9.65 -2.85
C PHE A 114 -20.12 9.25 -4.14
N LEU A 115 -20.50 7.99 -4.28
CA LEU A 115 -21.35 7.49 -5.35
C LEU A 115 -22.83 7.44 -4.93
N SER A 116 -23.72 7.46 -5.92
CA SER A 116 -25.15 7.26 -5.70
C SER A 116 -25.41 5.94 -4.95
N PRO A 117 -26.33 5.89 -3.97
CA PRO A 117 -26.52 4.73 -3.10
C PRO A 117 -26.69 3.38 -3.84
N ARG A 118 -27.43 3.38 -4.96
CA ARG A 118 -27.67 2.19 -5.79
C ARG A 118 -26.40 1.66 -6.50
N LYS A 119 -25.34 2.50 -6.61
CA LYS A 119 -24.10 2.21 -7.34
C LYS A 119 -22.93 1.87 -6.44
N ARG A 120 -23.06 2.04 -5.11
CA ARG A 120 -21.99 1.84 -4.13
C ARG A 120 -21.36 0.44 -4.18
N ILE A 121 -22.18 -0.62 -4.26
CA ILE A 121 -21.68 -2.00 -4.35
C ILE A 121 -20.88 -2.23 -5.63
N MET A 122 -21.35 -1.68 -6.77
CA MET A 122 -20.57 -1.74 -8.00
C MET A 122 -19.25 -0.96 -7.89
N GLY A 123 -19.24 0.15 -7.16
CA GLY A 123 -18.03 0.91 -6.84
C GLY A 123 -17.00 0.09 -6.05
N VAL A 124 -17.45 -0.68 -5.04
CA VAL A 124 -16.57 -1.61 -4.30
C VAL A 124 -15.93 -2.62 -5.25
N ILE A 125 -16.71 -3.22 -6.14
CA ILE A 125 -16.20 -4.19 -7.12
C ILE A 125 -15.26 -3.52 -8.13
N ALA A 126 -15.55 -2.29 -8.56
CA ALA A 126 -14.62 -1.54 -9.41
C ALA A 126 -13.28 -1.26 -8.71
N MET A 127 -13.29 -0.93 -7.41
CA MET A 127 -12.06 -0.80 -6.63
C MET A 127 -11.22 -2.07 -6.62
N SER A 128 -11.85 -3.24 -6.54
CA SER A 128 -11.10 -4.51 -6.54
C SER A 128 -10.30 -4.72 -7.83
N VAL A 129 -10.78 -4.22 -8.99
CA VAL A 129 -10.01 -4.23 -10.24
C VAL A 129 -8.72 -3.43 -10.11
N GLY A 130 -8.80 -2.24 -9.51
CA GLY A 130 -7.62 -1.41 -9.23
C GLY A 130 -6.67 -2.05 -8.21
N ALA A 131 -7.21 -2.70 -7.18
CA ALA A 131 -6.44 -3.42 -6.17
C ALA A 131 -5.71 -4.62 -6.77
N ILE A 132 -6.35 -5.41 -7.66
CA ILE A 132 -5.72 -6.52 -8.38
C ILE A 132 -4.57 -6.01 -9.25
N GLY A 133 -4.72 -4.84 -9.92
CA GLY A 133 -3.64 -4.23 -10.69
C GLY A 133 -2.44 -3.82 -9.82
N GLN A 134 -2.69 -3.28 -8.63
CA GLN A 134 -1.62 -2.96 -7.69
C GLN A 134 -0.92 -4.23 -7.15
N MET A 135 -1.71 -5.25 -6.82
CA MET A 135 -1.22 -6.54 -6.35
C MET A 135 -0.38 -7.25 -7.44
N LEU A 136 -0.78 -7.16 -8.71
CA LEU A 136 0.01 -7.70 -9.83
C LEU A 136 1.41 -7.08 -9.86
N VAL A 137 1.51 -5.75 -9.83
CA VAL A 137 2.82 -5.05 -9.87
C VAL A 137 3.70 -5.48 -8.69
N THR A 138 3.13 -5.50 -7.47
CA THR A 138 3.87 -5.89 -6.27
C THR A 138 4.32 -7.34 -6.32
N ASN A 139 3.46 -8.26 -6.75
CA ASN A 139 3.79 -9.69 -6.79
C ASN A 139 4.81 -10.02 -7.89
N VAL A 140 4.68 -9.43 -9.07
CA VAL A 140 5.62 -9.69 -10.17
C VAL A 140 7.01 -9.10 -9.86
N LEU A 141 7.08 -7.81 -9.55
CA LEU A 141 8.37 -7.17 -9.25
C LEU A 141 8.99 -7.73 -7.97
N GLY A 142 8.17 -7.96 -6.95
CA GLY A 142 8.63 -8.47 -5.67
C GLY A 142 9.10 -9.92 -5.72
N SER A 143 8.43 -10.82 -6.45
CA SER A 143 8.89 -12.20 -6.59
C SER A 143 10.19 -12.31 -7.39
N LEU A 144 10.36 -11.50 -8.44
CA LEU A 144 11.62 -11.41 -9.17
C LEU A 144 12.75 -10.87 -8.29
N ALA A 145 12.46 -9.85 -7.48
CA ALA A 145 13.43 -9.31 -6.53
C ALA A 145 13.77 -10.31 -5.41
N LEU A 146 12.78 -11.06 -4.94
CA LEU A 146 13.03 -12.13 -3.94
C LEU A 146 13.90 -13.23 -4.52
N LEU A 147 13.68 -13.65 -5.75
CA LEU A 147 14.56 -14.60 -6.44
C LEU A 147 15.99 -14.08 -6.54
N TRP A 148 16.17 -12.81 -6.97
CA TRP A 148 17.47 -12.16 -6.98
C TRP A 148 18.11 -12.14 -5.58
N PHE A 149 17.34 -11.79 -4.54
CA PHE A 149 17.83 -11.76 -3.17
C PHE A 149 18.34 -13.13 -2.70
N VAL A 150 17.57 -14.18 -2.97
CA VAL A 150 17.95 -15.55 -2.61
C VAL A 150 19.24 -15.96 -3.34
N ILE A 151 19.33 -15.77 -4.65
CA ILE A 151 20.53 -16.10 -5.44
C ILE A 151 21.76 -15.30 -4.96
N ARG A 152 21.56 -14.01 -4.61
CA ARG A 152 22.66 -13.11 -4.23
C ARG A 152 23.21 -13.37 -2.84
N PHE A 153 22.35 -13.70 -1.87
CA PHE A 153 22.70 -13.74 -0.45
C PHE A 153 22.66 -15.13 0.18
N THR A 154 22.21 -16.16 -0.57
CA THR A 154 22.23 -17.53 -0.10
C THR A 154 23.07 -18.40 -1.03
N GLN A 155 23.82 -19.33 -0.44
CA GLN A 155 24.65 -20.28 -1.20
C GLN A 155 23.82 -21.54 -1.48
N LEU A 156 22.89 -21.46 -2.44
CA LEU A 156 22.07 -22.59 -2.82
C LEU A 156 22.74 -23.43 -3.93
N ASN A 157 22.31 -24.69 -4.00
CA ASN A 157 22.68 -25.53 -5.11
C ASN A 157 22.06 -24.99 -6.42
N PRO A 158 22.80 -24.91 -7.55
CA PRO A 158 22.29 -24.40 -8.83
C PRO A 158 20.99 -25.07 -9.29
N PHE A 159 20.78 -26.34 -8.96
CA PHE A 159 19.53 -27.05 -9.28
C PHE A 159 18.32 -26.45 -8.50
N VAL A 160 18.54 -26.06 -7.23
CA VAL A 160 17.50 -25.41 -6.42
C VAL A 160 17.21 -24.00 -6.94
N GLU A 161 18.26 -23.25 -7.31
CA GLU A 161 18.09 -21.91 -7.91
C GLU A 161 17.27 -21.96 -9.21
N PHE A 162 17.57 -22.93 -10.10
CA PHE A 162 16.80 -23.18 -11.31
C PHE A 162 15.34 -23.52 -11.00
N GLY A 163 15.10 -24.40 -10.01
CA GLY A 163 13.76 -24.74 -9.55
C GLY A 163 12.97 -23.54 -9.02
N LEU A 164 13.61 -22.68 -8.22
CA LEU A 164 13.02 -21.44 -7.71
C LEU A 164 12.72 -20.46 -8.86
N GLY A 165 13.63 -20.31 -9.82
CA GLY A 165 13.40 -19.50 -11.02
C GLY A 165 12.18 -19.95 -11.82
N PHE A 166 12.03 -21.27 -11.99
CA PHE A 166 10.88 -21.86 -12.67
C PHE A 166 9.57 -21.62 -11.91
N LEU A 167 9.58 -21.73 -10.57
CA LEU A 167 8.42 -21.42 -9.73
C LEU A 167 8.03 -19.95 -9.83
N VAL A 168 8.99 -19.02 -9.79
CA VAL A 168 8.74 -17.59 -9.98
C VAL A 168 8.16 -17.30 -11.37
N LEU A 169 8.65 -17.96 -12.40
CA LEU A 169 8.11 -17.83 -13.76
C LEU A 169 6.64 -18.26 -13.83
N ILE A 170 6.30 -19.41 -13.24
CA ILE A 170 4.90 -19.89 -13.15
C ILE A 170 4.05 -18.89 -12.36
N PHE A 171 4.54 -18.43 -11.23
CA PHE A 171 3.85 -17.48 -10.38
C PHE A 171 3.55 -16.16 -11.10
N CYS A 172 4.55 -15.56 -11.76
CA CYS A 172 4.38 -14.34 -12.54
C CYS A 172 3.40 -14.56 -13.71
N SER A 173 3.54 -15.67 -14.43
CA SER A 173 2.66 -16.02 -15.54
C SER A 173 1.21 -16.18 -15.09
N PHE A 174 0.97 -16.82 -13.94
CA PHE A 174 -0.36 -16.94 -13.34
C PHE A 174 -0.98 -15.58 -13.06
N PHE A 175 -0.27 -14.66 -12.38
CA PHE A 175 -0.79 -13.35 -12.07
C PHE A 175 -1.06 -12.49 -13.31
N LEU A 176 -0.16 -12.55 -14.31
CA LEU A 176 -0.33 -11.87 -15.59
C LEU A 176 -1.54 -12.39 -16.35
N LEU A 177 -1.66 -13.70 -16.52
CA LEU A 177 -2.79 -14.32 -17.22
C LEU A 177 -4.12 -14.02 -16.52
N PHE A 178 -4.14 -14.11 -15.17
CA PHE A 178 -5.34 -13.83 -14.38
C PHE A 178 -5.76 -12.37 -14.51
N TYR A 179 -4.82 -11.42 -14.45
CA TYR A 179 -5.09 -9.99 -14.55
C TYR A 179 -5.63 -9.60 -15.92
N PHE A 180 -4.97 -10.01 -16.98
CA PHE A 180 -5.39 -9.67 -18.35
C PHE A 180 -6.69 -10.35 -18.75
N ASN A 181 -7.07 -11.42 -18.07
CA ASN A 181 -8.32 -12.14 -18.25
C ASN A 181 -9.30 -11.94 -17.09
N ILE A 182 -9.39 -10.72 -16.56
CA ILE A 182 -10.22 -10.38 -15.39
C ILE A 182 -11.70 -10.78 -15.57
N ARG A 183 -12.15 -10.93 -16.81
CA ARG A 183 -13.50 -11.47 -17.15
C ARG A 183 -13.71 -12.89 -16.65
N TRP A 184 -12.65 -13.69 -16.49
CA TRP A 184 -12.73 -15.03 -15.91
C TRP A 184 -13.24 -15.00 -14.48
N ILE A 185 -12.90 -13.93 -13.72
CA ILE A 185 -13.41 -13.72 -12.35
C ILE A 185 -14.93 -13.70 -12.37
N TYR A 186 -15.54 -12.96 -13.31
CA TYR A 186 -16.99 -12.94 -13.45
C TYR A 186 -17.54 -14.35 -13.73
N GLY A 187 -16.94 -15.08 -14.67
CA GLY A 187 -17.33 -16.45 -15.00
C GLY A 187 -17.21 -17.41 -13.81
N LEU A 188 -16.15 -17.30 -13.02
CA LEU A 188 -15.96 -18.11 -11.81
C LEU A 188 -16.97 -17.77 -10.72
N LEU A 189 -17.17 -16.50 -10.42
CA LEU A 189 -18.10 -16.06 -9.38
C LEU A 189 -19.55 -16.47 -9.63
N ILE A 190 -20.01 -16.42 -10.89
CA ILE A 190 -21.38 -16.83 -11.24
C ILE A 190 -21.61 -18.34 -11.20
N ARG A 191 -20.54 -19.16 -11.18
CA ARG A 191 -20.68 -20.62 -11.01
C ARG A 191 -20.95 -21.01 -9.56
N ILE A 192 -20.60 -20.15 -8.59
CA ILE A 192 -20.87 -20.38 -7.17
C ILE A 192 -22.34 -20.04 -6.87
N ASN A 193 -23.14 -21.03 -6.48
CA ASN A 193 -24.58 -20.91 -6.31
C ASN A 193 -24.98 -19.76 -5.39
N PHE A 194 -24.28 -19.55 -4.29
CA PHE A 194 -24.53 -18.44 -3.36
C PHE A 194 -24.29 -17.07 -4.00
N LEU A 195 -23.25 -16.91 -4.84
CA LEU A 195 -22.87 -15.65 -5.46
C LEU A 195 -23.67 -15.34 -6.73
N LYS A 196 -24.31 -16.34 -7.32
CA LYS A 196 -25.10 -16.22 -8.54
C LYS A 196 -26.23 -15.18 -8.43
N ARG A 197 -26.83 -15.03 -7.23
CA ARG A 197 -27.86 -14.01 -6.94
C ARG A 197 -27.33 -12.59 -7.01
N PHE A 198 -26.00 -12.38 -6.88
CA PHE A 198 -25.33 -11.09 -6.94
C PHE A 198 -24.74 -10.78 -8.33
N LYS A 199 -25.04 -11.59 -9.35
CA LYS A 199 -24.56 -11.47 -10.74
C LYS A 199 -24.59 -10.04 -11.27
N ARG A 200 -25.65 -9.28 -10.97
CA ARG A 200 -25.83 -7.89 -11.40
C ARG A 200 -24.70 -6.95 -10.96
N PHE A 201 -24.03 -7.25 -9.86
CA PHE A 201 -22.93 -6.44 -9.34
C PHE A 201 -21.59 -6.87 -9.97
N PHE A 202 -21.40 -8.18 -10.15
CA PHE A 202 -20.16 -8.74 -10.71
C PHE A 202 -20.00 -8.48 -12.20
N ILE A 203 -21.07 -8.12 -12.91
CA ILE A 203 -21.04 -7.75 -14.35
C ILE A 203 -20.04 -6.61 -14.62
N ILE A 204 -19.64 -5.84 -13.61
CA ILE A 204 -18.65 -4.77 -13.75
C ILE A 204 -17.30 -5.30 -14.25
N PHE A 205 -16.88 -6.51 -13.88
CA PHE A 205 -15.65 -7.14 -14.38
C PHE A 205 -15.67 -7.35 -15.91
N SER A 206 -16.85 -7.59 -16.48
CA SER A 206 -16.98 -7.76 -17.93
C SER A 206 -17.04 -6.46 -18.72
N ARG A 207 -17.25 -5.32 -18.04
CA ARG A 207 -17.36 -4.00 -18.70
C ARG A 207 -16.00 -3.40 -19.06
N TYR A 208 -14.91 -3.86 -18.46
CA TYR A 208 -13.57 -3.37 -18.78
C TYR A 208 -13.06 -4.04 -20.04
N LYS A 209 -12.61 -3.23 -21.01
CA LYS A 209 -11.89 -3.68 -22.20
C LYS A 209 -10.42 -3.98 -21.82
N HIS A 210 -9.70 -4.67 -22.70
CA HIS A 210 -8.27 -4.93 -22.50
C HIS A 210 -7.47 -3.61 -22.36
N SER A 211 -7.78 -2.61 -23.15
CA SER A 211 -7.17 -1.27 -23.05
C SER A 211 -7.42 -0.57 -21.71
N ASP A 212 -8.59 -0.82 -21.08
CA ASP A 212 -8.88 -0.28 -19.75
C ASP A 212 -7.98 -0.94 -18.69
N ILE A 213 -7.82 -2.26 -18.79
CA ILE A 213 -6.99 -3.05 -17.88
C ILE A 213 -5.51 -2.62 -17.98
N VAL A 214 -5.00 -2.43 -19.21
CA VAL A 214 -3.64 -1.89 -19.42
C VAL A 214 -3.49 -0.51 -18.79
N ARG A 215 -4.46 0.39 -18.98
CA ARG A 215 -4.41 1.75 -18.39
C ARG A 215 -4.43 1.72 -16.87
N ILE A 216 -5.25 0.86 -16.26
CA ILE A 216 -5.29 0.66 -14.81
C ILE A 216 -3.93 0.13 -14.30
N LEU A 217 -3.29 -0.76 -15.05
CA LEU A 217 -1.96 -1.27 -14.73
C LEU A 217 -0.91 -0.15 -14.79
N ILE A 218 -0.95 0.70 -15.81
CA ILE A 218 -0.05 1.86 -15.93
C ILE A 218 -0.19 2.78 -14.70
N TYR A 219 -1.40 3.12 -14.28
CA TYR A 219 -1.60 3.90 -13.06
C TYR A 219 -1.05 3.18 -11.81
N SER A 220 -1.23 1.87 -11.71
CA SER A 220 -0.72 1.08 -10.59
C SER A 220 0.81 1.03 -10.57
N LEU A 221 1.43 0.83 -11.74
CA LEU A 221 2.89 0.84 -11.90
C LEU A 221 3.47 2.24 -11.60
N SER A 222 2.86 3.31 -12.12
CA SER A 222 3.30 4.69 -11.85
C SER A 222 3.30 4.99 -10.35
N ARG A 223 2.25 4.59 -9.64
CA ARG A 223 2.19 4.72 -8.18
C ARG A 223 3.27 3.91 -7.47
N TYR A 224 3.50 2.69 -7.91
CA TYR A 224 4.54 1.83 -7.35
C TYR A 224 5.93 2.47 -7.51
N LEU A 225 6.23 3.00 -8.69
CA LEU A 225 7.49 3.69 -8.96
C LEU A 225 7.63 4.97 -8.12
N ILE A 226 6.59 5.81 -8.04
CA ILE A 226 6.62 7.02 -7.20
C ILE A 226 6.87 6.66 -5.75
N PHE A 227 6.20 5.64 -5.23
CA PHE A 227 6.37 5.18 -3.86
C PHE A 227 7.78 4.64 -3.62
N THR A 228 8.34 3.90 -4.58
CA THR A 228 9.73 3.44 -4.54
C THR A 228 10.71 4.62 -4.57
N THR A 229 10.45 5.63 -5.40
CA THR A 229 11.29 6.85 -5.46
C THR A 229 11.29 7.60 -4.12
N GLN A 230 10.16 7.66 -3.42
CA GLN A 230 10.11 8.29 -2.09
C GLN A 230 11.02 7.56 -1.08
N TYR A 231 10.96 6.22 -1.04
CA TYR A 231 11.86 5.43 -0.18
C TYR A 231 13.31 5.60 -0.60
N PHE A 232 13.58 5.52 -1.90
CA PHE A 232 14.91 5.71 -2.46
C PHE A 232 15.52 7.05 -2.03
N LEU A 233 14.78 8.16 -2.16
CA LEU A 233 15.27 9.49 -1.81
C LEU A 233 15.68 9.56 -0.33
N ILE A 234 14.87 9.03 0.59
CA ILE A 234 15.19 9.10 2.02
C ILE A 234 16.32 8.14 2.37
N ILE A 235 16.28 6.89 1.89
CA ILE A 235 17.31 5.90 2.22
C ILE A 235 18.65 6.31 1.63
N HIS A 236 18.70 6.73 0.37
CA HIS A 236 19.94 7.18 -0.26
C HIS A 236 20.53 8.43 0.41
N PHE A 237 19.69 9.29 0.94
CA PHE A 237 20.13 10.46 1.70
C PHE A 237 20.74 10.08 3.06
N LEU A 238 20.15 9.08 3.74
CA LEU A 238 20.63 8.61 5.04
C LEU A 238 21.79 7.62 4.93
N VAL A 239 21.87 6.87 3.83
CA VAL A 239 22.86 5.79 3.58
C VAL A 239 23.37 5.90 2.14
N PRO A 240 24.16 6.96 1.84
CA PRO A 240 24.60 7.26 0.46
C PRO A 240 25.58 6.22 -0.12
N GLU A 241 26.27 5.48 0.72
CA GLU A 241 27.20 4.43 0.31
C GLU A 241 26.53 3.16 -0.23
N MET A 242 25.22 3.01 -0.04
CA MET A 242 24.48 1.84 -0.50
C MET A 242 24.32 1.85 -2.02
N GLN A 243 24.60 0.71 -2.67
CA GLN A 243 24.38 0.56 -4.10
C GLN A 243 22.89 0.73 -4.46
N VAL A 244 22.59 1.57 -5.44
CA VAL A 244 21.22 1.91 -5.87
C VAL A 244 20.44 0.67 -6.29
N PHE A 245 21.09 -0.25 -7.02
CA PHE A 245 20.43 -1.47 -7.48
C PHE A 245 20.00 -2.36 -6.31
N ASP A 246 20.89 -2.61 -5.36
CA ASP A 246 20.61 -3.44 -4.18
C ASP A 246 19.49 -2.81 -3.34
N MET A 247 19.52 -1.48 -3.15
CA MET A 247 18.49 -0.73 -2.45
C MET A 247 17.10 -0.93 -3.07
N VAL A 248 16.99 -0.76 -4.40
CA VAL A 248 15.72 -0.89 -5.12
C VAL A 248 15.20 -2.33 -5.07
N MET A 249 16.07 -3.31 -5.25
CA MET A 249 15.69 -4.72 -5.19
C MET A 249 15.21 -5.13 -3.80
N ILE A 250 15.89 -4.68 -2.74
CA ILE A 250 15.45 -4.92 -1.37
C ILE A 250 14.12 -4.22 -1.06
N LEU A 251 13.88 -3.02 -1.58
CA LEU A 251 12.58 -2.36 -1.47
C LEU A 251 11.46 -3.19 -2.12
N PHE A 252 11.72 -3.82 -3.27
CA PHE A 252 10.73 -4.68 -3.93
C PHE A 252 10.46 -5.95 -3.12
N VAL A 253 11.50 -6.56 -2.52
CA VAL A 253 11.34 -7.67 -1.57
C VAL A 253 10.51 -7.21 -0.37
N PHE A 254 10.84 -6.06 0.22
CA PHE A 254 10.12 -5.47 1.34
C PHE A 254 8.62 -5.31 1.03
N TYR A 255 8.25 -4.74 -0.11
CA TYR A 255 6.85 -4.57 -0.50
C TYR A 255 6.14 -5.91 -0.71
N PHE A 256 6.83 -6.89 -1.29
CA PHE A 256 6.28 -8.22 -1.52
C PHE A 256 5.94 -8.92 -0.20
N ILE A 257 6.89 -8.98 0.72
CA ILE A 257 6.69 -9.58 2.05
C ILE A 257 5.59 -8.83 2.82
N GLN A 258 5.63 -7.49 2.78
CA GLN A 258 4.62 -6.67 3.44
C GLN A 258 3.21 -6.91 2.88
N SER A 259 3.07 -7.14 1.58
CA SER A 259 1.76 -7.40 0.94
C SER A 259 1.13 -8.72 1.39
N ALA A 260 1.94 -9.67 1.85
CA ALA A 260 1.51 -10.97 2.34
C ALA A 260 1.13 -10.95 3.84
N LEU A 261 1.56 -9.93 4.58
CA LEU A 261 1.28 -9.82 6.01
C LEU A 261 -0.04 -9.10 6.25
N PRO A 262 -0.95 -9.65 7.09
CA PRO A 262 -2.16 -8.94 7.50
C PRO A 262 -1.77 -7.71 8.30
N SER A 263 -2.31 -6.55 7.96
CA SER A 263 -1.93 -5.28 8.54
C SER A 263 -3.08 -4.52 9.20
N LEU A 264 -2.75 -3.83 10.28
CA LEU A 264 -3.51 -2.73 10.85
C LEU A 264 -2.66 -1.48 10.66
N ASP A 265 -2.95 -0.67 9.68
CA ASP A 265 -2.08 0.43 9.20
C ASP A 265 -1.44 1.29 10.31
N LEU A 266 -2.18 1.62 11.38
CA LEU A 266 -1.66 2.37 12.52
C LEU A 266 -0.62 1.60 13.35
N LEU A 267 -0.77 0.29 13.41
CA LEU A 267 0.02 -0.59 14.30
C LEU A 267 1.18 -1.25 13.55
N ASP A 268 1.19 -1.08 12.24
CA ASP A 268 2.03 -1.83 11.32
C ASP A 268 3.46 -1.29 11.22
N ILE A 269 3.71 -0.09 11.79
CA ILE A 269 5.02 0.55 11.69
C ILE A 269 6.14 -0.32 12.27
N GLY A 270 5.89 -1.02 13.38
CA GLY A 270 6.87 -1.92 13.98
C GLY A 270 7.19 -3.12 13.08
N VAL A 271 6.16 -3.72 12.49
CA VAL A 271 6.30 -4.83 11.53
C VAL A 271 7.05 -4.37 10.29
N ARG A 272 6.68 -3.21 9.73
CA ARG A 272 7.35 -2.60 8.57
C ARG A 272 8.83 -2.36 8.86
N ALA A 273 9.13 -1.71 9.98
CA ALA A 273 10.51 -1.45 10.38
C ALA A 273 11.30 -2.76 10.56
N SER A 274 10.72 -3.76 11.21
CA SER A 274 11.40 -5.05 11.43
C SER A 274 11.66 -5.81 10.13
N VAL A 275 10.69 -5.87 9.21
CA VAL A 275 10.88 -6.49 7.90
C VAL A 275 11.94 -5.75 7.09
N ALA A 276 11.87 -4.41 7.05
CA ALA A 276 12.84 -3.62 6.31
C ALA A 276 14.26 -3.79 6.88
N THR A 277 14.44 -3.62 8.19
CA THR A 277 15.76 -3.77 8.82
C THR A 277 16.35 -5.16 8.61
N TYR A 278 15.53 -6.20 8.65
CA TYR A 278 15.99 -7.57 8.36
C TYR A 278 16.59 -7.69 6.96
N PHE A 279 15.88 -7.24 5.93
CA PHE A 279 16.38 -7.37 4.56
C PHE A 279 17.50 -6.39 4.24
N PHE A 280 17.45 -5.16 4.76
CA PHE A 280 18.51 -4.18 4.57
C PHE A 280 19.80 -4.54 5.31
N ALA A 281 19.75 -5.35 6.38
CA ALA A 281 20.94 -5.81 7.13
C ALA A 281 21.92 -6.61 6.25
N PHE A 282 21.51 -7.14 5.10
CA PHE A 282 22.39 -7.81 4.15
C PHE A 282 23.27 -6.85 3.34
N VAL A 283 22.95 -5.56 3.31
CA VAL A 283 23.65 -4.55 2.49
C VAL A 283 24.11 -3.33 3.29
N THR A 284 23.64 -3.12 4.50
CA THR A 284 24.06 -2.01 5.36
C THR A 284 23.94 -2.35 6.84
N ASN A 285 24.80 -1.76 7.65
CA ASN A 285 24.74 -1.82 9.11
C ASN A 285 23.99 -0.62 9.72
N GLN A 286 23.45 0.29 8.91
CA GLN A 286 22.75 1.52 9.33
C GLN A 286 21.27 1.25 9.69
N GLU A 287 21.04 0.33 10.62
CA GLU A 287 19.71 -0.15 11.00
C GLU A 287 18.76 0.98 11.40
N ILE A 288 19.25 1.93 12.22
CA ILE A 288 18.44 3.07 12.71
C ILE A 288 18.07 4.00 11.56
N ALA A 289 18.98 4.23 10.59
CA ALA A 289 18.69 5.04 9.42
C ALA A 289 17.57 4.42 8.57
N ILE A 290 17.59 3.09 8.38
CA ILE A 290 16.51 2.37 7.69
C ILE A 290 15.20 2.49 8.46
N MET A 291 15.19 2.28 9.78
CA MET A 291 13.99 2.46 10.61
C MET A 291 13.42 3.87 10.49
N ALA A 292 14.28 4.90 10.52
CA ALA A 292 13.88 6.29 10.37
C ALA A 292 13.28 6.57 8.99
N ALA A 293 13.86 6.02 7.92
CA ALA A 293 13.31 6.12 6.56
C ALA A 293 11.91 5.50 6.46
N ILE A 294 11.74 4.28 6.99
CA ILE A 294 10.44 3.58 6.99
C ILE A 294 9.39 4.38 7.76
N ALA A 295 9.74 4.89 8.95
CA ALA A 295 8.85 5.68 9.78
C ALA A 295 8.45 6.99 9.11
N SER A 296 9.39 7.67 8.46
CA SER A 296 9.13 8.92 7.73
C SER A 296 8.16 8.70 6.57
N ILE A 297 8.37 7.68 5.76
CA ILE A 297 7.48 7.36 4.64
C ILE A 297 6.10 6.91 5.14
N TRP A 298 6.02 6.14 6.21
CA TRP A 298 4.76 5.76 6.83
C TRP A 298 3.97 7.00 7.30
N LEU A 299 4.64 7.93 8.00
CA LEU A 299 4.03 9.17 8.45
C LEU A 299 3.51 10.00 7.27
N ILE A 300 4.35 10.22 6.26
CA ILE A 300 4.05 11.09 5.11
C ILE A 300 2.94 10.48 4.23
N ASN A 301 2.97 9.18 3.96
CA ASN A 301 2.03 8.57 3.00
C ASN A 301 0.75 8.00 3.63
N LEU A 302 0.71 7.83 4.95
CA LEU A 302 -0.46 7.28 5.64
C LEU A 302 -1.10 8.31 6.57
N ILE A 303 -0.35 8.83 7.54
CA ILE A 303 -0.91 9.67 8.60
C ILE A 303 -1.33 11.03 8.07
N ILE A 304 -0.45 11.70 7.32
CA ILE A 304 -0.75 13.03 6.79
C ILE A 304 -1.95 13.01 5.83
N PRO A 305 -2.04 12.11 4.83
CA PRO A 305 -3.22 12.03 3.99
C PRO A 305 -4.50 11.66 4.75
N ALA A 306 -4.41 10.83 5.81
CA ALA A 306 -5.56 10.51 6.64
C ALA A 306 -6.07 11.73 7.43
N ILE A 307 -5.16 12.57 7.95
CA ILE A 307 -5.52 13.84 8.60
C ILE A 307 -6.16 14.79 7.57
N LEU A 308 -5.54 14.99 6.41
CA LEU A 308 -6.09 15.83 5.34
C LEU A 308 -7.47 15.32 4.87
N GLY A 309 -7.63 14.01 4.79
CA GLY A 309 -8.88 13.37 4.40
C GLY A 309 -10.00 13.53 5.41
N SER A 310 -9.70 13.74 6.69
CA SER A 310 -10.71 13.92 7.74
C SER A 310 -11.64 15.11 7.45
N VAL A 311 -11.14 16.17 6.80
CA VAL A 311 -11.93 17.33 6.38
C VAL A 311 -13.06 16.91 5.42
N PHE A 312 -12.82 15.92 4.57
CA PHE A 312 -13.81 15.45 3.59
C PHE A 312 -14.82 14.47 4.19
N VAL A 313 -14.52 13.87 5.36
CA VAL A 313 -15.47 13.00 6.08
C VAL A 313 -16.73 13.79 6.47
N PHE A 314 -16.60 15.08 6.83
CA PHE A 314 -17.74 15.93 7.15
C PHE A 314 -18.66 16.21 5.96
N LYS A 315 -18.19 16.00 4.73
CA LYS A 315 -19.00 16.13 3.51
C LYS A 315 -19.81 14.88 3.18
N LEU A 316 -19.64 13.78 3.94
CA LEU A 316 -20.35 12.53 3.70
C LEU A 316 -21.82 12.62 4.07
N ASN A 317 -22.68 12.43 3.09
CA ASN A 317 -24.13 12.20 3.30
C ASN A 317 -24.37 10.70 3.51
N PHE A 318 -24.35 10.25 4.77
CA PHE A 318 -24.61 8.84 5.13
C PHE A 318 -26.05 8.42 4.76
N PHE A 319 -27.00 9.29 4.94
CA PHE A 319 -28.43 9.10 4.65
C PHE A 319 -28.77 10.04 3.51
N GLY A 320 -28.66 9.58 2.26
CA GLY A 320 -28.92 10.41 1.10
C GLY A 320 -30.16 11.30 1.31
N ARG A 321 -29.95 12.60 1.55
CA ARG A 321 -31.03 13.57 1.41
C ARG A 321 -31.42 13.54 -0.07
N SER A 322 -32.65 13.09 -0.34
CA SER A 322 -33.33 13.40 -1.58
C SER A 322 -33.44 14.91 -1.61
N ASN A 323 -32.58 15.59 -2.40
CA ASN A 323 -32.94 16.92 -2.83
C ASN A 323 -34.14 16.73 -3.77
N ASN A 324 -35.32 17.08 -3.26
CA ASN A 324 -36.44 17.47 -4.09
C ASN A 324 -36.05 18.67 -4.97
#